data_85cee72f1f0d5f8b300337dafeaacbce
#
_entry.id   85cee72f1f0d5f8b300337dafeaacbce
#
_cell.length_a   1.000
_cell.length_b   1.000
_cell.length_c   1.000
_cell.angle_alpha   90.00
_cell.angle_beta   90.00
_cell.angle_gamma   90.00
#
_symmetry.space_group_name_H-M   'P 1'
#
loop_
_entity.id
_entity.type
_entity.pdbx_description
1 polymer ?
#
loop_
_entity_poly.entity_id
_entity_poly.type
_entity_poly.pdbx_seq_one_letter_code
_entity_poly.pdbx_strand_id
1 'polypeptide(L)'
;MQNPELSEDFDERPSFNEEIDTNAIETAVRSMLSAFGENPDREGLVNTPKRVARMYPELLSGYRTDVEKLVNNAIFNVTYDDMVIVRDIEYFSLCEHHMLPFMGRAHVAYIPKGQVIGLSKIPRIVDMYARRLQVQERMTRQIADFINDLLKPQGVAVVVEGLHLCAMMRGVKKHDARMTTSSMLGTFRKSINTRQEFLDHLDRGAEPLRI
;
A
#
# COMPACT_ATOMS: atom_id res chain seq x y z
N MET A 1 17.29 3.60 -31.78
CA MET A 1 16.76 4.26 -30.57
C MET A 1 16.74 3.22 -29.49
N GLN A 2 17.72 3.27 -28.57
CA GLN A 2 17.79 2.36 -27.44
C GLN A 2 16.71 2.75 -26.45
N ASN A 3 15.87 1.77 -26.06
CA ASN A 3 14.93 1.92 -24.96
C ASN A 3 15.73 2.26 -23.70
N PRO A 4 15.39 3.31 -22.93
CA PRO A 4 16.01 3.47 -21.62
C PRO A 4 15.61 2.26 -20.78
N GLU A 5 16.59 1.51 -20.31
CA GLU A 5 16.44 0.52 -19.26
C GLU A 5 15.72 1.21 -18.10
N LEU A 6 14.49 0.74 -17.80
CA LEU A 6 13.77 1.14 -16.59
C LEU A 6 14.69 0.71 -15.44
N SER A 7 15.20 1.70 -14.72
CA SER A 7 16.16 1.51 -13.66
C SER A 7 15.62 0.49 -12.63
N GLU A 8 16.49 -0.41 -12.19
CA GLU A 8 16.29 -1.40 -11.14
C GLU A 8 15.95 -0.78 -9.77
N ASP A 9 15.92 0.56 -9.68
CA ASP A 9 15.70 1.36 -8.47
C ASP A 9 14.27 1.25 -7.86
N PHE A 10 13.33 0.59 -8.54
CA PHE A 10 11.95 0.47 -8.03
C PHE A 10 11.74 -0.69 -7.05
N ASP A 11 12.69 -1.59 -6.88
CA ASP A 11 12.51 -2.82 -6.08
C ASP A 11 13.55 -3.00 -4.96
N GLU A 12 14.33 -1.98 -4.63
CA GLU A 12 15.17 -2.05 -3.44
C GLU A 12 14.29 -2.21 -2.20
N ARG A 13 14.16 -3.45 -1.75
CA ARG A 13 13.73 -3.71 -0.38
C ARG A 13 14.85 -3.22 0.52
N PRO A 14 14.66 -2.13 1.26
CA PRO A 14 15.62 -1.81 2.28
C PRO A 14 15.74 -3.04 3.17
N SER A 15 16.91 -3.54 3.41
CA SER A 15 17.16 -4.63 4.37
C SER A 15 16.95 -4.12 5.78
N PHE A 16 15.69 -3.81 6.13
CA PHE A 16 15.30 -3.39 7.48
C PHE A 16 15.28 -4.61 8.40
N ASN A 17 16.45 -5.12 8.71
CA ASN A 17 16.65 -6.02 9.85
C ASN A 17 16.87 -5.26 11.18
N GLU A 18 16.91 -3.93 11.11
CA GLU A 18 17.18 -3.09 12.28
C GLU A 18 15.86 -2.56 12.87
N GLU A 19 15.82 -2.47 14.19
CA GLU A 19 14.75 -1.78 14.90
C GLU A 19 14.80 -0.28 14.56
N ILE A 20 13.62 0.34 14.45
CA ILE A 20 13.53 1.79 14.25
C ILE A 20 14.14 2.49 15.47
N ASP A 21 15.17 3.32 15.25
CA ASP A 21 15.77 4.15 16.29
C ASP A 21 14.81 5.29 16.68
N THR A 22 13.96 4.99 17.64
CA THR A 22 12.99 5.97 18.17
C THR A 22 13.66 7.14 18.87
N ASN A 23 14.86 6.97 19.43
CA ASN A 23 15.59 8.06 20.10
C ASN A 23 16.14 9.06 19.08
N ALA A 24 16.67 8.58 17.96
CA ALA A 24 17.09 9.44 16.86
C ALA A 24 15.89 10.23 16.28
N ILE A 25 14.74 9.57 16.09
CA ILE A 25 13.51 10.24 15.62
C ILE A 25 13.04 11.31 16.63
N GLU A 26 13.03 10.99 17.93
CA GLU A 26 12.65 11.94 18.99
C GLU A 26 13.53 13.19 18.95
N THR A 27 14.83 13.00 18.81
CA THR A 27 15.81 14.10 18.68
C THR A 27 15.55 14.95 17.43
N ALA A 28 15.31 14.30 16.29
CA ALA A 28 15.02 14.99 15.02
C ALA A 28 13.74 15.81 15.09
N VAL A 29 12.66 15.25 15.66
CA VAL A 29 11.39 15.96 15.83
C VAL A 29 11.54 17.18 16.75
N ARG A 30 12.29 17.06 17.84
CA ARG A 30 12.59 18.20 18.72
C ARG A 30 13.31 19.31 17.95
N SER A 31 14.30 18.95 17.16
CA SER A 31 15.04 19.88 16.30
C SER A 31 14.15 20.57 15.27
N MET A 32 13.21 19.82 14.66
CA MET A 32 12.22 20.39 13.73
C MET A 32 11.32 21.42 14.41
N LEU A 33 10.81 21.15 15.60
CA LEU A 33 9.98 22.09 16.36
C LEU A 33 10.72 23.40 16.60
N SER A 34 11.99 23.33 17.03
CA SER A 34 12.82 24.52 17.20
C SER A 34 13.05 25.26 15.88
N ALA A 35 13.29 24.54 14.78
CA ALA A 35 13.50 25.12 13.45
C ALA A 35 12.23 25.80 12.89
N PHE A 36 11.03 25.40 13.32
CA PHE A 36 9.78 26.08 13.00
C PHE A 36 9.56 27.36 13.81
N GLY A 37 10.44 27.66 14.79
CA GLY A 37 10.30 28.79 15.70
C GLY A 37 9.41 28.50 16.92
N GLU A 38 9.05 27.23 17.13
CA GLU A 38 8.26 26.82 18.29
C GLU A 38 9.14 26.60 19.53
N ASN A 39 8.55 26.74 20.71
CA ASN A 39 9.19 26.33 21.96
C ASN A 39 8.87 24.85 22.23
N PRO A 40 9.84 23.91 22.05
CA PRO A 40 9.60 22.49 22.24
C PRO A 40 9.31 22.09 23.70
N ASP A 41 9.60 22.97 24.65
CA ASP A 41 9.38 22.74 26.09
C ASP A 41 8.03 23.23 26.60
N ARG A 42 7.23 23.91 25.75
CA ARG A 42 5.88 24.32 26.15
C ARG A 42 4.97 23.12 26.38
N GLU A 43 3.99 23.24 27.27
CA GLU A 43 3.11 22.15 27.73
C GLU A 43 2.53 21.30 26.57
N GLY A 44 2.07 21.93 25.49
CA GLY A 44 1.47 21.24 24.34
C GLY A 44 2.47 20.48 23.48
N LEU A 45 3.78 20.79 23.51
CA LEU A 45 4.81 20.21 22.64
C LEU A 45 5.83 19.33 23.36
N VAL A 46 5.99 19.44 24.67
CA VAL A 46 7.02 18.73 25.45
C VAL A 46 7.01 17.22 25.23
N ASN A 47 5.85 16.63 24.96
CA ASN A 47 5.69 15.20 24.68
C ASN A 47 5.58 14.85 23.18
N THR A 48 5.55 15.85 22.29
CA THR A 48 5.36 15.63 20.84
C THR A 48 6.49 14.81 20.22
N PRO A 49 7.79 15.07 20.51
CA PRO A 49 8.87 14.27 19.97
C PRO A 49 8.71 12.79 20.27
N LYS A 50 8.41 12.43 21.51
CA LYS A 50 8.21 11.06 21.95
C LYS A 50 6.96 10.40 21.33
N ARG A 51 5.87 11.16 21.17
CA ARG A 51 4.64 10.65 20.53
C ARG A 51 4.88 10.36 19.07
N VAL A 52 5.55 11.26 18.35
CA VAL A 52 5.91 11.08 16.94
C VAL A 52 6.85 9.89 16.76
N ALA A 53 7.89 9.77 17.58
CA ALA A 53 8.81 8.64 17.52
C ALA A 53 8.10 7.28 17.69
N ARG A 54 7.12 7.22 18.60
CA ARG A 54 6.38 5.98 18.91
C ARG A 54 5.39 5.53 17.82
N MET A 55 4.91 6.45 16.96
CA MET A 55 3.96 6.08 15.92
C MET A 55 4.63 5.41 14.70
N TYR A 56 5.89 5.75 14.38
CA TYR A 56 6.57 5.24 13.19
C TYR A 56 6.76 3.72 13.17
N PRO A 57 7.07 3.02 14.27
CA PRO A 57 7.10 1.56 14.31
C PRO A 57 5.81 0.90 13.84
N GLU A 58 4.65 1.50 14.07
CA GLU A 58 3.36 1.03 13.59
C GLU A 58 3.13 1.42 12.12
N LEU A 59 3.33 2.69 11.77
CA LEU A 59 3.12 3.21 10.41
C LEU A 59 4.03 2.56 9.37
N LEU A 60 5.20 2.09 9.78
CA LEU A 60 6.20 1.45 8.91
C LEU A 60 6.35 -0.06 9.20
N SER A 61 5.34 -0.66 9.85
CA SER A 61 5.37 -2.09 10.21
C SER A 61 5.46 -3.04 9.01
N GLY A 62 5.03 -2.60 7.84
CA GLY A 62 5.08 -3.37 6.60
C GLY A 62 6.48 -3.76 6.14
N TYR A 63 7.51 -3.01 6.52
CA TYR A 63 8.90 -3.39 6.25
C TYR A 63 9.36 -4.63 7.04
N ARG A 64 8.75 -4.87 8.20
CA ARG A 64 9.11 -5.96 9.12
C ARG A 64 8.10 -7.09 9.13
N THR A 65 7.18 -7.10 8.19
CA THR A 65 6.18 -8.16 8.10
C THR A 65 6.85 -9.47 7.70
N ASP A 66 6.71 -10.46 8.56
CA ASP A 66 7.12 -11.84 8.29
C ASP A 66 6.09 -12.49 7.35
N VAL A 67 6.51 -12.72 6.10
CA VAL A 67 5.65 -13.26 5.04
C VAL A 67 5.15 -14.67 5.37
N GLU A 68 5.99 -15.52 5.97
CA GLU A 68 5.61 -16.89 6.32
C GLU A 68 4.49 -16.88 7.37
N LYS A 69 4.62 -16.04 8.40
CA LYS A 69 3.58 -15.84 9.42
C LYS A 69 2.34 -15.16 8.85
N LEU A 70 2.50 -14.24 7.89
CA LEU A 70 1.37 -13.61 7.23
C LEU A 70 0.54 -14.65 6.49
N VAL A 71 1.16 -15.49 5.66
CA VAL A 71 0.47 -16.54 4.89
C VAL A 71 -0.03 -17.66 5.81
N ASN A 72 0.77 -18.10 6.78
CA ASN A 72 0.42 -19.04 7.86
C ASN A 72 -0.40 -20.25 7.39
N ASN A 73 0.09 -20.99 6.38
CA ASN A 73 -0.56 -22.18 5.80
C ASN A 73 -2.01 -21.95 5.29
N ALA A 74 -2.41 -20.71 5.03
CA ALA A 74 -3.76 -20.39 4.57
C ALA A 74 -3.89 -20.43 3.03
N ILE A 75 -3.15 -21.33 2.38
CA ILE A 75 -3.30 -21.66 0.96
C ILE A 75 -4.00 -23.01 0.88
N PHE A 76 -5.10 -23.06 0.11
CA PHE A 76 -5.96 -24.22 -0.02
C PHE A 76 -6.03 -24.68 -1.48
N ASN A 77 -6.03 -26.00 -1.70
CA ASN A 77 -6.20 -26.57 -3.04
C ASN A 77 -7.68 -26.53 -3.45
N VAL A 78 -7.92 -26.16 -4.70
CA VAL A 78 -9.26 -26.08 -5.30
C VAL A 78 -9.25 -26.64 -6.73
N THR A 79 -10.43 -27.02 -7.22
CA THR A 79 -10.60 -27.53 -8.59
C THR A 79 -11.31 -26.55 -9.53
N TYR A 80 -11.81 -25.44 -8.99
CA TYR A 80 -12.48 -24.36 -9.74
C TYR A 80 -11.49 -23.23 -10.09
N ASP A 81 -11.85 -22.47 -11.10
CA ASP A 81 -11.08 -21.32 -11.61
C ASP A 81 -11.93 -20.07 -11.79
N ASP A 82 -13.01 -19.96 -11.00
CA ASP A 82 -13.83 -18.77 -10.96
C ASP A 82 -13.04 -17.59 -10.35
N MET A 83 -13.32 -16.38 -10.84
CA MET A 83 -12.67 -15.17 -10.35
C MET A 83 -12.99 -14.93 -8.87
N VAL A 84 -11.96 -14.75 -8.07
CA VAL A 84 -12.07 -14.33 -6.67
C VAL A 84 -11.78 -12.83 -6.59
N ILE A 85 -12.69 -12.06 -5.96
CA ILE A 85 -12.56 -10.61 -5.80
C ILE A 85 -12.70 -10.25 -4.32
N VAL A 86 -11.72 -9.49 -3.80
CA VAL A 86 -11.77 -8.83 -2.49
C VAL A 86 -11.68 -7.33 -2.74
N ARG A 87 -12.76 -6.61 -2.46
CA ARG A 87 -12.86 -5.18 -2.74
C ARG A 87 -13.01 -4.35 -1.48
N ASP A 88 -12.87 -3.04 -1.64
CA ASP A 88 -13.06 -2.04 -0.58
C ASP A 88 -12.12 -2.26 0.62
N ILE A 89 -10.89 -2.73 0.36
CA ILE A 89 -9.87 -2.91 1.37
C ILE A 89 -9.30 -1.53 1.71
N GLU A 90 -9.65 -1.01 2.86
CA GLU A 90 -9.09 0.26 3.34
C GLU A 90 -7.59 0.15 3.58
N TYR A 91 -6.84 1.20 3.24
CA TYR A 91 -5.42 1.28 3.52
C TYR A 91 -5.00 2.69 3.92
N PHE A 92 -3.93 2.76 4.71
CA PHE A 92 -3.23 3.98 5.06
C PHE A 92 -1.75 3.80 4.76
N SER A 93 -1.16 4.81 4.11
CA SER A 93 0.25 4.79 3.71
C SER A 93 0.90 6.16 3.90
N LEU A 94 2.22 6.21 3.84
CA LEU A 94 2.99 7.44 3.88
C LEU A 94 3.66 7.67 2.53
N CYS A 95 3.41 8.85 1.92
CA CYS A 95 4.09 9.26 0.71
C CYS A 95 5.58 9.43 0.97
N GLU A 96 6.44 8.71 0.24
CA GLU A 96 7.90 8.75 0.44
C GLU A 96 8.50 10.14 0.18
N HIS A 97 7.88 10.94 -0.69
CA HIS A 97 8.40 12.27 -1.03
C HIS A 97 8.22 13.32 0.08
N HIS A 98 7.19 13.17 0.92
CA HIS A 98 6.84 14.20 1.90
C HIS A 98 6.53 13.65 3.30
N MET A 99 6.52 12.32 3.47
CA MET A 99 6.10 11.64 4.71
C MET A 99 4.69 12.06 5.19
N LEU A 100 3.86 12.55 4.26
CA LEU A 100 2.46 12.86 4.51
C LEU A 100 1.58 11.67 4.13
N PRO A 101 0.44 11.46 4.83
CA PRO A 101 -0.44 10.35 4.54
C PRO A 101 -1.06 10.40 3.15
N PHE A 102 -1.25 9.24 2.56
CA PHE A 102 -2.26 8.98 1.55
C PHE A 102 -3.05 7.74 1.96
N MET A 103 -4.32 7.71 1.62
CA MET A 103 -5.23 6.68 2.08
C MET A 103 -6.33 6.44 1.06
N GLY A 104 -6.94 5.27 1.13
CA GLY A 104 -8.01 4.95 0.21
C GLY A 104 -8.47 3.51 0.27
N ARG A 105 -8.79 2.95 -0.89
CA ARG A 105 -9.26 1.58 -1.04
C ARG A 105 -8.46 0.83 -2.08
N ALA A 106 -8.16 -0.42 -1.79
CA ALA A 106 -7.58 -1.37 -2.72
C ALA A 106 -8.61 -2.45 -3.06
N HIS A 107 -8.60 -2.86 -4.31
CA HIS A 107 -9.43 -3.93 -4.85
C HIS A 107 -8.51 -4.94 -5.49
N VAL A 108 -8.62 -6.18 -5.07
CA VAL A 108 -7.76 -7.28 -5.49
C VAL A 108 -8.59 -8.39 -6.07
N ALA A 109 -8.24 -8.84 -7.27
CA ALA A 109 -8.83 -10.04 -7.86
C ALA A 109 -7.76 -10.98 -8.37
N TYR A 110 -8.07 -12.28 -8.36
CA TYR A 110 -7.24 -13.29 -9.02
C TYR A 110 -8.12 -14.44 -9.54
N ILE A 111 -7.63 -15.13 -10.56
CA ILE A 111 -8.25 -16.34 -11.10
C ILE A 111 -7.41 -17.53 -10.66
N PRO A 112 -7.91 -18.42 -9.80
CA PRO A 112 -7.16 -19.54 -9.29
C PRO A 112 -6.61 -20.46 -10.40
N LYS A 113 -5.48 -21.09 -10.13
CA LYS A 113 -4.94 -22.21 -10.91
C LYS A 113 -4.59 -23.33 -9.94
N GLY A 114 -5.63 -23.91 -9.35
CA GLY A 114 -5.50 -25.01 -8.39
C GLY A 114 -5.32 -24.59 -6.94
N GLN A 115 -5.13 -23.29 -6.64
CA GLN A 115 -4.94 -22.80 -5.27
C GLN A 115 -5.64 -21.48 -5.02
N VAL A 116 -6.16 -21.32 -3.80
CA VAL A 116 -6.72 -20.06 -3.26
C VAL A 116 -6.08 -19.72 -1.93
N ILE A 117 -6.12 -18.44 -1.56
CA ILE A 117 -5.65 -17.97 -0.25
C ILE A 117 -6.83 -17.56 0.63
N GLY A 118 -6.71 -17.77 1.93
CA GLY A 118 -7.74 -17.37 2.88
C GLY A 118 -8.04 -15.87 2.80
N LEU A 119 -9.32 -15.51 2.79
CA LEU A 119 -9.83 -14.15 2.59
C LEU A 119 -9.10 -13.10 3.42
N SER A 120 -8.86 -13.39 4.72
CA SER A 120 -8.22 -12.45 5.65
C SER A 120 -6.74 -12.13 5.31
N LYS A 121 -6.13 -12.89 4.39
CA LYS A 121 -4.73 -12.69 3.98
C LYS A 121 -4.58 -11.57 2.97
N ILE A 122 -5.57 -11.40 2.10
CA ILE A 122 -5.53 -10.35 1.06
C ILE A 122 -5.43 -8.94 1.69
N PRO A 123 -6.28 -8.53 2.66
CA PRO A 123 -6.11 -7.24 3.34
C PRO A 123 -4.74 -7.11 4.05
N ARG A 124 -4.24 -8.18 4.64
CA ARG A 124 -2.91 -8.14 5.29
C ARG A 124 -1.75 -7.97 4.30
N ILE A 125 -1.89 -8.51 3.08
CA ILE A 125 -0.92 -8.27 2.00
C ILE A 125 -0.96 -6.79 1.58
N VAL A 126 -2.17 -6.22 1.46
CA VAL A 126 -2.32 -4.78 1.18
C VAL A 126 -1.66 -3.95 2.28
N ASP A 127 -1.93 -4.22 3.55
CA ASP A 127 -1.31 -3.54 4.69
C ASP A 127 0.21 -3.67 4.71
N MET A 128 0.75 -4.86 4.40
CA MET A 128 2.18 -5.10 4.36
C MET A 128 2.90 -4.16 3.36
N TYR A 129 2.26 -3.84 2.24
CA TYR A 129 2.82 -2.91 1.27
C TYR A 129 2.44 -1.46 1.54
N ALA A 130 1.27 -1.19 2.10
CA ALA A 130 0.81 0.14 2.44
C ALA A 130 1.58 0.75 3.63
N ARG A 131 1.90 -0.03 4.65
CA ARG A 131 2.60 0.44 5.86
C ARG A 131 4.12 0.56 5.63
N ARG A 132 4.48 1.37 4.62
CA ARG A 132 5.85 1.69 4.20
C ARG A 132 5.90 3.14 3.72
N LEU A 133 7.10 3.67 3.47
CA LEU A 133 7.24 4.85 2.65
C LEU A 133 7.00 4.46 1.19
N GLN A 134 5.94 4.98 0.57
CA GLN A 134 5.44 4.47 -0.69
C GLN A 134 5.10 5.55 -1.73
N VAL A 135 5.03 5.11 -2.97
CA VAL A 135 4.23 5.72 -4.03
C VAL A 135 3.14 4.74 -4.44
N GLN A 136 1.97 5.27 -4.77
CA GLN A 136 0.77 4.44 -5.01
C GLN A 136 0.97 3.47 -6.17
N GLU A 137 1.66 3.88 -7.24
CA GLU A 137 1.94 3.06 -8.42
C GLU A 137 2.79 1.84 -8.07
N ARG A 138 3.85 2.04 -7.29
CA ARG A 138 4.73 0.96 -6.83
C ARG A 138 3.99 0.02 -5.89
N MET A 139 3.23 0.53 -4.93
CA MET A 139 2.41 -0.26 -4.01
C MET A 139 1.44 -1.16 -4.79
N THR A 140 0.72 -0.60 -5.77
CA THR A 140 -0.24 -1.34 -6.61
C THR A 140 0.44 -2.49 -7.35
N ARG A 141 1.62 -2.24 -7.90
CA ARG A 141 2.40 -3.24 -8.62
C ARG A 141 2.92 -4.33 -7.69
N GLN A 142 3.49 -3.95 -6.55
CA GLN A 142 4.03 -4.89 -5.57
C GLN A 142 2.97 -5.84 -5.01
N ILE A 143 1.76 -5.35 -4.74
CA ILE A 143 0.63 -6.20 -4.31
C ILE A 143 0.30 -7.24 -5.40
N ALA A 144 0.21 -6.81 -6.67
CA ALA A 144 -0.12 -7.71 -7.77
C ALA A 144 0.96 -8.77 -8.00
N ASP A 145 2.22 -8.37 -8.02
CA ASP A 145 3.36 -9.26 -8.24
C ASP A 145 3.48 -10.27 -7.08
N PHE A 146 3.30 -9.83 -5.83
CA PHE A 146 3.34 -10.72 -4.67
C PHE A 146 2.27 -11.82 -4.73
N ILE A 147 1.03 -11.46 -5.04
CA ILE A 147 -0.07 -12.44 -5.17
C ILE A 147 0.18 -13.39 -6.35
N ASN A 148 0.68 -12.85 -7.47
CA ASN A 148 1.06 -13.64 -8.63
C ASN A 148 2.15 -14.66 -8.28
N ASP A 149 3.16 -14.27 -7.55
CA ASP A 149 4.27 -15.14 -7.17
C ASP A 149 3.89 -16.15 -6.10
N LEU A 150 3.03 -15.77 -5.19
CA LEU A 150 2.57 -16.65 -4.11
C LEU A 150 1.65 -17.77 -4.61
N LEU A 151 0.66 -17.44 -5.45
CA LEU A 151 -0.39 -18.38 -5.86
C LEU A 151 -0.19 -18.94 -7.26
N LYS A 152 0.67 -18.32 -8.10
CA LYS A 152 0.83 -18.66 -9.53
C LYS A 152 -0.52 -18.80 -10.25
N PRO A 153 -1.45 -17.85 -10.09
CA PRO A 153 -2.80 -17.94 -10.65
C PRO A 153 -2.79 -17.75 -12.18
N GLN A 154 -3.93 -17.90 -12.83
CA GLN A 154 -4.08 -17.58 -14.26
C GLN A 154 -3.93 -16.08 -14.53
N GLY A 155 -4.23 -15.24 -13.55
CA GLY A 155 -4.07 -13.79 -13.61
C GLY A 155 -4.37 -13.12 -12.27
N VAL A 156 -3.89 -11.88 -12.14
CA VAL A 156 -4.12 -11.01 -10.99
C VAL A 156 -4.53 -9.63 -11.49
N ALA A 157 -5.47 -9.01 -10.80
CA ALA A 157 -5.83 -7.61 -11.00
C ALA A 157 -5.82 -6.88 -9.66
N VAL A 158 -5.18 -5.73 -9.62
CA VAL A 158 -5.19 -4.84 -8.45
C VAL A 158 -5.54 -3.44 -8.93
N VAL A 159 -6.54 -2.82 -8.31
CA VAL A 159 -6.89 -1.42 -8.48
C VAL A 159 -6.80 -0.74 -7.12
N VAL A 160 -6.15 0.41 -7.08
CA VAL A 160 -5.99 1.21 -5.85
C VAL A 160 -6.47 2.62 -6.13
N GLU A 161 -7.36 3.11 -5.28
CA GLU A 161 -7.84 4.49 -5.26
C GLU A 161 -7.31 5.19 -4.02
N GLY A 162 -6.80 6.41 -4.17
CA GLY A 162 -6.19 7.14 -3.07
C GLY A 162 -6.44 8.64 -3.07
N LEU A 163 -6.52 9.18 -1.85
CA LEU A 163 -6.51 10.59 -1.53
C LEU A 163 -5.14 10.93 -0.94
N HIS A 164 -4.46 11.93 -1.54
CA HIS A 164 -3.09 12.27 -1.19
C HIS A 164 -3.02 13.61 -0.44
N LEU A 165 -2.83 13.58 0.89
CA LEU A 165 -2.72 14.81 1.67
C LEU A 165 -1.54 15.67 1.22
N CYS A 166 -0.49 15.08 0.67
CA CYS A 166 0.64 15.83 0.11
C CYS A 166 0.27 16.72 -1.09
N ALA A 167 -0.82 16.43 -1.78
CA ALA A 167 -1.36 17.25 -2.87
C ALA A 167 -2.58 18.08 -2.46
N MET A 168 -3.32 17.65 -1.41
CA MET A 168 -4.55 18.31 -0.97
C MET A 168 -4.28 19.52 -0.08
N MET A 169 -3.45 19.37 0.97
CA MET A 169 -3.25 20.41 1.98
C MET A 169 -2.18 21.45 1.59
N ARG A 170 -1.33 21.13 0.64
CA ARG A 170 -0.25 22.00 0.12
C ARG A 170 0.04 21.65 -1.35
N GLY A 171 0.94 22.41 -1.99
CA GLY A 171 1.28 22.23 -3.40
C GLY A 171 0.10 22.62 -4.30
N VAL A 172 -0.46 21.66 -5.02
CA VAL A 172 -1.55 21.92 -6.00
C VAL A 172 -2.91 22.20 -5.35
N LYS A 173 -3.10 21.88 -4.07
CA LYS A 173 -4.31 22.19 -3.26
C LYS A 173 -5.63 21.74 -3.94
N LYS A 174 -5.67 20.51 -4.47
CA LYS A 174 -6.87 19.93 -5.09
C LYS A 174 -7.49 18.89 -4.16
N HIS A 175 -8.57 19.28 -3.47
CA HIS A 175 -9.22 18.47 -2.43
C HIS A 175 -9.99 17.27 -2.99
N ASP A 176 -10.55 17.41 -4.19
CA ASP A 176 -11.38 16.38 -4.82
C ASP A 176 -10.59 15.47 -5.78
N ALA A 177 -9.30 15.77 -5.99
CA ALA A 177 -8.47 14.96 -6.86
C ALA A 177 -8.19 13.60 -6.21
N ARG A 178 -8.58 12.54 -6.92
CA ARG A 178 -8.30 11.16 -6.55
C ARG A 178 -7.34 10.54 -7.54
N MET A 179 -6.46 9.72 -7.04
CA MET A 179 -5.53 8.96 -7.87
C MET A 179 -6.02 7.53 -7.95
N THR A 180 -6.16 6.99 -9.16
CA THR A 180 -6.45 5.58 -9.39
C THR A 180 -5.28 4.95 -10.13
N THR A 181 -4.76 3.85 -9.60
CA THR A 181 -3.70 3.06 -10.21
C THR A 181 -4.16 1.62 -10.39
N SER A 182 -3.70 0.96 -11.45
CA SER A 182 -4.06 -0.42 -11.71
C SER A 182 -2.86 -1.26 -12.15
N SER A 183 -2.84 -2.51 -11.74
CA SER A 183 -1.90 -3.54 -12.21
C SER A 183 -2.67 -4.78 -12.64
N MET A 184 -2.51 -5.17 -13.90
CA MET A 184 -3.19 -6.30 -14.52
C MET A 184 -2.16 -7.31 -15.01
N LEU A 185 -2.24 -8.55 -14.54
CA LEU A 185 -1.33 -9.65 -14.87
C LEU A 185 -2.09 -10.83 -15.48
N GLY A 186 -1.40 -11.66 -16.25
CA GLY A 186 -1.96 -12.88 -16.81
C GLY A 186 -3.22 -12.65 -17.66
N THR A 187 -4.30 -13.36 -17.35
CA THR A 187 -5.58 -13.30 -18.08
C THR A 187 -6.22 -11.91 -18.04
N PHE A 188 -6.14 -11.18 -16.92
CA PHE A 188 -6.66 -9.81 -16.84
C PHE A 188 -5.98 -8.84 -17.80
N ARG A 189 -4.71 -9.07 -18.12
CA ARG A 189 -3.98 -8.25 -19.09
C ARG A 189 -4.31 -8.67 -20.53
N LYS A 190 -4.51 -9.97 -20.78
CA LYS A 190 -4.70 -10.53 -22.12
C LYS A 190 -6.13 -10.48 -22.63
N SER A 191 -7.13 -10.62 -21.74
CA SER A 191 -8.56 -10.69 -22.06
C SER A 191 -9.27 -9.40 -21.64
N ILE A 192 -9.87 -8.71 -22.62
CA ILE A 192 -10.68 -7.53 -22.39
C ILE A 192 -11.93 -7.90 -21.59
N ASN A 193 -12.58 -9.03 -21.90
CA ASN A 193 -13.81 -9.46 -21.22
C ASN A 193 -13.55 -9.76 -19.74
N THR A 194 -12.48 -10.46 -19.42
CA THR A 194 -12.11 -10.76 -18.02
C THR A 194 -11.80 -9.48 -17.23
N ARG A 195 -11.14 -8.53 -17.87
CA ARG A 195 -10.88 -7.21 -17.27
C ARG A 195 -12.17 -6.45 -17.05
N GLN A 196 -13.07 -6.44 -18.04
CA GLN A 196 -14.35 -5.74 -17.95
C GLN A 196 -15.22 -6.32 -16.84
N GLU A 197 -15.32 -7.63 -16.74
CA GLU A 197 -16.05 -8.32 -15.67
C GLU A 197 -15.56 -7.87 -14.28
N PHE A 198 -14.24 -7.79 -14.06
CA PHE A 198 -13.66 -7.29 -12.84
C PHE A 198 -14.07 -5.82 -12.57
N LEU A 199 -13.93 -4.94 -13.57
CA LEU A 199 -14.28 -3.53 -13.42
C LEU A 199 -15.78 -3.33 -13.15
N ASP A 200 -16.65 -4.10 -13.80
CA ASP A 200 -18.10 -4.07 -13.57
C ASP A 200 -18.46 -4.46 -12.13
N HIS A 201 -17.68 -5.37 -11.53
CA HIS A 201 -17.84 -5.71 -10.11
C HIS A 201 -17.43 -4.57 -9.18
N LEU A 202 -16.46 -3.74 -9.56
CA LEU A 202 -16.08 -2.56 -8.76
C LEU A 202 -17.16 -1.48 -8.85
N ASP A 203 -17.73 -1.24 -10.03
CA ASP A 203 -18.76 -0.20 -10.24
C ASP A 203 -20.08 -0.50 -9.51
N ARG A 204 -20.42 -1.77 -9.33
CA ARG A 204 -21.62 -2.20 -8.61
C ARG A 204 -21.50 -1.99 -7.11
N GLY A 205 -21.76 -0.77 -6.63
CA GLY A 205 -21.76 -0.41 -5.22
C GLY A 205 -20.59 0.43 -4.78
N ALA A 206 -19.95 1.14 -5.72
CA ALA A 206 -18.94 2.12 -5.41
C ALA A 206 -19.54 3.26 -4.56
N GLU A 207 -19.33 3.22 -3.24
CA GLU A 207 -19.53 4.41 -2.42
C GLU A 207 -18.32 5.36 -2.60
N PRO A 208 -18.57 6.67 -2.72
CA PRO A 208 -17.46 7.63 -2.78
C PRO A 208 -16.55 7.51 -1.54
N LEU A 209 -15.24 7.54 -1.74
CA LEU A 209 -14.30 7.72 -0.64
C LEU A 209 -14.63 9.04 0.07
N ARG A 210 -14.97 8.97 1.35
CA ARG A 210 -15.18 10.14 2.21
C ARG A 210 -14.04 10.20 3.22
N ILE A 211 -13.53 11.40 3.45
CA ILE A 211 -12.60 11.70 4.55
C ILE A 211 -13.41 11.92 5.80
#